data_15e282ab368a7e5494bf6cd2bf149a4a
#
_entry.id   15e282ab368a7e5494bf6cd2bf149a4a
#
_cell.length_a   1.000
_cell.length_b   1.000
_cell.length_c   1.000
_cell.angle_alpha   90.00
_cell.angle_beta   90.00
_cell.angle_gamma   90.00
#
_symmetry.space_group_name_H-M   'P 1'
#
loop_
_entity.id
_entity.type
_entity.pdbx_description
1 polymer ?
#
loop_
_entity_poly.entity_id
_entity_poly.type
_entity_poly.pdbx_seq_one_letter_code
_entity_poly.pdbx_strand_id
1 'polypeptide(L)'
;TNGAVIHTQSRHATETNAPGTVRASGRIPSPGSWIGLKAHIKGLTTSANLEMHRGPIGYLGITQVEDGWHNACGLFRIDRSIKAKQADLLPAYLRKNGNHLLADQLQIADLRDDSFSAVAGFSLGNQPSTPGMMCLGDSHAIIPPFTGNGMTMAFESAEIALPHLIAYAADQFT
;
A
#
# COMPACT_ATOMS: atom_id res chain seq x y z
N THR A 1 -19.19 -16.25 -14.78
CA THR A 1 -18.89 -16.52 -13.36
C THR A 1 -18.88 -18.03 -13.17
N ASN A 2 -17.72 -18.69 -13.23
CA ASN A 2 -17.51 -20.14 -13.14
C ASN A 2 -18.00 -20.76 -11.81
N GLY A 3 -19.25 -20.50 -11.42
CA GLY A 3 -19.86 -20.98 -10.18
C GLY A 3 -19.47 -20.23 -8.91
N ALA A 4 -18.64 -19.16 -9.02
CA ALA A 4 -18.26 -18.37 -7.84
C ALA A 4 -19.44 -17.52 -7.36
N VAL A 5 -19.71 -17.56 -6.05
CA VAL A 5 -20.69 -16.70 -5.38
C VAL A 5 -19.94 -15.54 -4.73
N ILE A 6 -20.28 -14.31 -5.11
CA ILE A 6 -19.67 -13.09 -4.58
C ILE A 6 -20.63 -12.48 -3.57
N HIS A 7 -20.20 -12.41 -2.32
CA HIS A 7 -20.91 -11.67 -1.26
C HIS A 7 -20.24 -10.30 -1.10
N THR A 8 -20.92 -9.25 -1.56
CA THR A 8 -20.47 -7.86 -1.39
C THR A 8 -21.00 -7.27 -0.08
N GLN A 9 -20.30 -6.26 0.45
CA GLN A 9 -20.68 -5.53 1.67
C GLN A 9 -20.83 -6.42 2.93
N SER A 10 -20.30 -7.63 2.90
CA SER A 10 -20.26 -8.51 4.07
C SER A 10 -19.00 -8.25 4.89
N ARG A 11 -19.18 -8.11 6.21
CA ARG A 11 -18.07 -7.96 7.15
C ARG A 11 -17.94 -9.27 7.92
N HIS A 12 -16.81 -9.97 7.74
CA HIS A 12 -16.49 -11.12 8.57
C HIS A 12 -15.83 -10.64 9.86
N ALA A 13 -16.48 -10.87 11.00
CA ALA A 13 -16.02 -10.45 12.32
C ALA A 13 -14.92 -11.36 12.88
N THR A 14 -14.80 -12.57 12.39
CA THR A 14 -13.83 -13.59 12.83
C THR A 14 -13.10 -14.23 11.67
N GLU A 15 -11.79 -14.40 11.80
CA GLU A 15 -11.03 -15.25 10.90
C GLU A 15 -11.48 -16.70 11.11
N THR A 16 -12.01 -17.31 10.08
CA THR A 16 -12.32 -18.75 10.11
C THR A 16 -11.11 -19.51 9.62
N ASN A 17 -10.59 -20.43 10.44
CA ASN A 17 -9.60 -21.43 10.03
C ASN A 17 -10.28 -22.68 9.47
N ALA A 18 -11.46 -22.53 8.88
CA ALA A 18 -12.13 -23.66 8.28
C ALA A 18 -11.29 -24.23 7.13
N PRO A 19 -11.21 -25.56 6.98
CA PRO A 19 -10.52 -26.18 5.86
C PRO A 19 -10.99 -25.57 4.53
N GLY A 20 -10.04 -25.31 3.61
CA GLY A 20 -10.32 -24.68 2.33
C GLY A 20 -10.48 -23.16 2.37
N THR A 21 -10.27 -22.51 3.51
CA THR A 21 -10.28 -21.04 3.60
C THR A 21 -8.96 -20.46 3.12
N VAL A 22 -9.06 -19.48 2.23
CA VAL A 22 -7.91 -18.69 1.75
C VAL A 22 -8.12 -17.24 2.16
N ARG A 23 -7.09 -16.65 2.78
CA ARG A 23 -7.11 -15.26 3.19
C ARG A 23 -6.42 -14.38 2.15
N ALA A 24 -7.19 -13.50 1.52
CA ALA A 24 -6.71 -12.53 0.54
C ALA A 24 -7.25 -11.11 0.85
N SER A 25 -7.48 -10.82 2.14
CA SER A 25 -8.11 -9.57 2.61
C SER A 25 -7.16 -8.37 2.64
N GLY A 26 -5.95 -8.52 2.10
CA GLY A 26 -4.93 -7.49 2.15
C GLY A 26 -4.23 -7.43 3.52
N ARG A 27 -3.56 -6.31 3.79
CA ARG A 27 -2.78 -6.15 5.02
C ARG A 27 -3.66 -6.19 6.28
N ILE A 28 -3.11 -6.76 7.34
CA ILE A 28 -3.68 -6.66 8.68
C ILE A 28 -3.12 -5.40 9.35
N PRO A 29 -3.98 -4.54 9.94
CA PRO A 29 -3.51 -3.47 10.79
C PRO A 29 -2.68 -4.03 11.95
N SER A 30 -1.45 -3.56 12.07
CA SER A 30 -0.52 -4.00 13.11
C SER A 30 0.36 -2.82 13.53
N PRO A 31 0.93 -2.82 14.75
CA PRO A 31 1.96 -1.87 15.08
C PRO A 31 3.10 -1.97 14.08
N GLY A 32 3.48 -0.83 13.47
CA GLY A 32 4.51 -0.81 12.45
C GLY A 32 5.24 0.53 12.43
N SER A 33 6.38 0.54 11.76
CA SER A 33 7.28 1.69 11.69
C SER A 33 7.13 2.53 10.44
N TRP A 34 6.12 2.25 9.61
CA TRP A 34 5.93 2.90 8.32
C TRP A 34 4.64 3.69 8.25
N ILE A 35 4.69 4.81 7.51
CA ILE A 35 3.54 5.63 7.13
C ILE A 35 3.57 5.85 5.62
N GLY A 36 2.45 5.54 4.97
CA GLY A 36 2.18 5.92 3.59
C GLY A 36 1.41 7.23 3.56
N LEU A 37 1.84 8.15 2.71
CA LEU A 37 1.21 9.46 2.49
C LEU A 37 0.90 9.61 1.02
N LYS A 38 -0.29 10.13 0.71
CA LYS A 38 -0.72 10.37 -0.67
C LYS A 38 -1.48 11.69 -0.76
N ALA A 39 -1.26 12.42 -1.86
CA ALA A 39 -2.05 13.59 -2.22
C ALA A 39 -2.10 13.77 -3.75
N HIS A 40 -3.16 14.40 -4.27
CA HIS A 40 -3.16 14.94 -5.62
C HIS A 40 -2.87 16.43 -5.57
N ILE A 41 -1.90 16.85 -6.35
CA ILE A 41 -1.30 18.19 -6.27
C ILE A 41 -1.21 18.78 -7.68
N LYS A 42 -1.47 20.07 -7.82
CA LYS A 42 -1.36 20.81 -9.08
C LYS A 42 -0.33 21.93 -8.95
N GLY A 43 0.25 22.30 -10.09
CA GLY A 43 1.26 23.36 -10.11
C GLY A 43 2.69 22.87 -9.90
N LEU A 44 2.93 21.55 -9.93
CA LEU A 44 4.28 20.99 -9.95
C LEU A 44 4.83 20.95 -11.38
N THR A 45 6.11 21.18 -11.52
CA THR A 45 6.86 20.93 -12.75
C THR A 45 7.70 19.68 -12.54
N THR A 46 7.44 18.66 -13.35
CA THR A 46 8.19 17.40 -13.33
C THR A 46 9.04 17.27 -14.60
N SER A 47 10.20 16.65 -14.47
CA SER A 47 11.12 16.39 -15.60
C SER A 47 10.83 15.07 -16.31
N ALA A 48 10.01 14.20 -15.71
CA ALA A 48 9.65 12.88 -16.21
C ALA A 48 8.21 12.51 -15.80
N ASN A 49 7.64 11.51 -16.49
CA ASN A 49 6.30 10.99 -16.17
C ASN A 49 6.22 10.37 -14.76
N LEU A 50 7.33 9.87 -14.26
CA LEU A 50 7.50 9.39 -12.90
C LEU A 50 8.83 9.89 -12.34
N GLU A 51 8.77 10.61 -11.25
CA GLU A 51 9.94 11.00 -10.47
C GLU A 51 9.96 10.32 -9.12
N MET A 52 11.13 9.83 -8.70
CA MET A 52 11.32 9.19 -7.41
C MET A 52 12.32 9.97 -6.56
N HIS A 53 11.83 10.58 -5.51
CA HIS A 53 12.60 11.38 -4.57
C HIS A 53 12.93 10.57 -3.32
N ARG A 54 14.17 10.09 -3.23
CA ARG A 54 14.68 9.26 -2.14
C ARG A 54 15.35 10.09 -1.04
N GLY A 55 15.36 9.56 0.18
CA GLY A 55 16.15 10.07 1.29
C GLY A 55 16.33 9.03 2.41
N PRO A 56 16.90 9.42 3.55
CA PRO A 56 17.27 8.50 4.62
C PRO A 56 16.09 7.82 5.33
N ILE A 57 14.91 8.44 5.33
CA ILE A 57 13.75 7.89 6.04
C ILE A 57 12.65 7.38 5.12
N GLY A 58 12.80 7.47 3.79
CA GLY A 58 11.80 6.99 2.86
C GLY A 58 11.95 7.57 1.47
N TYR A 59 10.84 7.59 0.75
CA TYR A 59 10.76 8.12 -0.61
C TYR A 59 9.39 8.69 -0.92
N LEU A 60 9.32 9.53 -1.94
CA LEU A 60 8.10 10.01 -2.59
C LEU A 60 8.20 9.75 -4.10
N GLY A 61 7.17 9.14 -4.68
CA GLY A 61 6.94 9.09 -6.12
C GLY A 61 5.96 10.19 -6.54
N ILE A 62 6.25 10.85 -7.65
CA ILE A 62 5.37 11.83 -8.27
C ILE A 62 5.12 11.38 -9.70
N THR A 63 3.85 11.25 -10.08
CA THR A 63 3.44 10.92 -11.44
C THR A 63 2.32 11.83 -11.89
N GLN A 64 2.38 12.27 -13.16
CA GLN A 64 1.30 13.03 -13.75
C GLN A 64 0.08 12.13 -13.94
N VAL A 65 -1.10 12.66 -13.63
CA VAL A 65 -2.40 12.06 -13.87
C VAL A 65 -3.26 13.02 -14.68
N GLU A 66 -4.54 12.72 -14.84
CA GLU A 66 -5.46 13.51 -15.67
C GLU A 66 -5.59 14.96 -15.20
N ASP A 67 -6.01 15.84 -16.09
CA ASP A 67 -6.33 17.26 -15.84
C ASP A 67 -5.18 18.10 -15.26
N GLY A 68 -3.94 17.70 -15.49
CA GLY A 68 -2.74 18.39 -15.02
C GLY A 68 -2.48 18.24 -13.52
N TRP A 69 -3.12 17.27 -12.86
CA TRP A 69 -2.80 16.87 -11.50
C TRP A 69 -1.59 15.94 -11.47
N HIS A 70 -0.93 15.92 -10.33
CA HIS A 70 0.13 14.96 -10.02
C HIS A 70 -0.30 14.14 -8.80
N ASN A 71 -0.15 12.83 -8.89
CA ASN A 71 -0.28 11.94 -7.74
C ASN A 71 1.08 11.88 -7.04
N ALA A 72 1.16 12.48 -5.85
CA ALA A 72 2.31 12.39 -4.96
C ALA A 72 2.03 11.30 -3.92
N CYS A 73 2.77 10.19 -3.98
CA CYS A 73 2.57 9.06 -3.09
C CYS A 73 3.92 8.58 -2.54
N GLY A 74 4.05 8.51 -1.23
CA GLY A 74 5.31 8.17 -0.58
C GLY A 74 5.16 7.25 0.61
N LEU A 75 6.28 6.63 0.96
CA LEU A 75 6.42 5.76 2.12
C LEU A 75 7.60 6.25 2.96
N PHE A 76 7.36 6.47 4.23
CA PHE A 76 8.36 6.99 5.16
C PHE A 76 8.38 6.17 6.46
N ARG A 77 9.55 6.13 7.12
CA ARG A 77 9.61 5.68 8.51
C ARG A 77 8.94 6.70 9.40
N ILE A 78 8.08 6.22 10.31
CA ILE A 78 7.40 7.08 11.26
C ILE A 78 8.43 7.82 12.13
N ASP A 79 8.38 9.13 12.09
CA ASP A 79 9.18 10.01 12.95
C ASP A 79 8.26 10.78 13.90
N ARG A 80 8.32 10.45 15.18
CA ARG A 80 7.48 11.05 16.21
C ARG A 80 7.81 12.52 16.51
N SER A 81 8.93 13.03 16.00
CA SER A 81 9.29 14.46 16.11
C SER A 81 8.46 15.34 15.17
N ILE A 82 7.90 14.77 14.10
CA ILE A 82 7.04 15.48 13.14
C ILE A 82 5.67 15.71 13.80
N LYS A 83 5.29 16.98 13.98
CA LYS A 83 4.03 17.40 14.61
C LYS A 83 3.02 17.97 13.62
N ALA A 84 3.32 17.95 12.33
CA ALA A 84 2.42 18.35 11.26
C ALA A 84 1.14 17.49 11.23
N LYS A 85 0.08 18.02 10.65
CA LYS A 85 -1.22 17.35 10.57
C LYS A 85 -1.74 17.41 9.14
N GLN A 86 -2.57 16.44 8.78
CA GLN A 86 -3.22 16.38 7.47
C GLN A 86 -2.21 16.55 6.32
N ALA A 87 -2.50 17.39 5.35
CA ALA A 87 -1.69 17.60 4.16
C ALA A 87 -0.27 18.14 4.45
N ASP A 88 -0.08 18.87 5.56
CA ASP A 88 1.24 19.37 5.99
C ASP A 88 2.21 18.24 6.38
N LEU A 89 1.69 17.02 6.62
CA LEU A 89 2.55 15.85 6.86
C LEU A 89 3.49 15.58 5.68
N LEU A 90 3.00 15.70 4.46
CA LEU A 90 3.79 15.35 3.28
C LEU A 90 5.02 16.26 3.12
N PRO A 91 4.91 17.61 3.10
CA PRO A 91 6.10 18.48 3.09
C PRO A 91 6.96 18.33 4.34
N ALA A 92 6.39 18.06 5.51
CA ALA A 92 7.18 17.84 6.73
C ALA A 92 8.06 16.59 6.65
N TYR A 93 7.50 15.48 6.15
CA TYR A 93 8.27 14.25 5.91
C TYR A 93 9.34 14.44 4.83
N LEU A 94 9.05 15.19 3.75
CA LEU A 94 10.04 15.51 2.72
C LEU A 94 11.20 16.33 3.26
N ARG A 95 10.95 17.35 4.10
CA ARG A 95 12.03 18.11 4.75
C ARG A 95 12.91 17.21 5.61
N LYS A 96 12.29 16.34 6.40
CA LYS A 96 13.03 15.37 7.22
C LYS A 96 13.82 14.37 6.38
N ASN A 97 13.33 14.08 5.18
CA ASN A 97 13.95 13.20 4.19
C ASN A 97 15.05 13.89 3.36
N GLY A 98 15.33 15.19 3.59
CA GLY A 98 16.33 15.96 2.87
C GLY A 98 15.87 16.56 1.54
N ASN A 99 14.61 16.40 1.17
CA ASN A 99 14.01 16.89 -0.08
C ASN A 99 13.39 18.31 0.13
N HIS A 100 14.20 19.28 0.56
CA HIS A 100 13.72 20.60 0.96
C HIS A 100 13.04 21.38 -0.16
N LEU A 101 13.64 21.44 -1.35
CA LEU A 101 13.06 22.16 -2.50
C LEU A 101 11.69 21.61 -2.89
N LEU A 102 11.55 20.28 -2.94
CA LEU A 102 10.27 19.66 -3.24
C LEU A 102 9.25 19.92 -2.13
N ALA A 103 9.66 19.90 -0.87
CA ALA A 103 8.78 20.23 0.24
C ALA A 103 8.24 21.66 0.16
N ASP A 104 9.08 22.63 -0.26
CA ASP A 104 8.67 24.01 -0.46
C ASP A 104 7.68 24.15 -1.63
N GLN A 105 7.94 23.44 -2.73
CA GLN A 105 6.99 23.39 -3.86
C GLN A 105 5.64 22.81 -3.46
N LEU A 106 5.62 21.70 -2.71
CA LEU A 106 4.38 21.07 -2.27
C LEU A 106 3.61 21.95 -1.28
N GLN A 107 4.29 22.79 -0.52
CA GLN A 107 3.64 23.66 0.48
C GLN A 107 2.84 24.81 -0.15
N ILE A 108 3.22 25.22 -1.35
CA ILE A 108 2.55 26.31 -2.09
C ILE A 108 1.68 25.82 -3.26
N ALA A 109 1.72 24.52 -3.54
CA ALA A 109 0.98 23.90 -4.63
C ALA A 109 -0.52 23.74 -4.26
N ASP A 110 -1.37 23.73 -5.27
CA ASP A 110 -2.79 23.46 -5.08
C ASP A 110 -3.00 22.01 -4.70
N LEU A 111 -3.60 21.76 -3.56
CA LEU A 111 -4.02 20.45 -3.11
C LEU A 111 -5.47 20.20 -3.53
N ARG A 112 -5.72 19.05 -4.18
CA ARG A 112 -7.09 18.63 -4.47
C ARG A 112 -7.80 18.26 -3.18
N ASP A 113 -8.96 18.85 -2.97
CA ASP A 113 -9.82 18.53 -1.82
C ASP A 113 -10.06 17.02 -1.73
N ASP A 114 -10.08 16.51 -0.49
CA ASP A 114 -10.30 15.10 -0.17
C ASP A 114 -9.32 14.08 -0.79
N SER A 115 -8.24 14.54 -1.42
CA SER A 115 -7.23 13.66 -2.00
C SER A 115 -6.15 13.21 -1.04
N PHE A 116 -5.98 13.94 0.08
CA PHE A 116 -4.97 13.59 1.07
C PHE A 116 -5.36 12.31 1.82
N SER A 117 -4.43 11.38 1.89
CA SER A 117 -4.56 10.13 2.63
C SER A 117 -3.28 9.81 3.38
N ALA A 118 -3.43 9.34 4.60
CA ALA A 118 -2.34 8.86 5.43
C ALA A 118 -2.68 7.49 6.00
N VAL A 119 -1.78 6.55 5.83
CA VAL A 119 -1.93 5.17 6.31
C VAL A 119 -0.69 4.82 7.13
N ALA A 120 -0.88 4.56 8.41
CA ALA A 120 0.20 4.18 9.32
C ALA A 120 -0.08 2.82 9.99
N GLY A 121 0.88 2.33 10.75
CA GLY A 121 0.70 1.11 11.52
C GLY A 121 0.78 -0.14 10.67
N PHE A 122 1.84 -0.27 9.86
CA PHE A 122 2.16 -1.50 9.14
C PHE A 122 3.67 -1.74 9.09
N SER A 123 4.03 -2.99 8.89
CA SER A 123 5.41 -3.45 8.71
C SER A 123 5.56 -4.08 7.35
N LEU A 124 6.71 -3.87 6.72
CA LEU A 124 7.08 -4.55 5.47
C LEU A 124 7.53 -5.98 5.77
N GLY A 125 7.42 -6.87 4.79
CA GLY A 125 7.78 -8.27 4.91
C GLY A 125 6.60 -9.15 5.32
N ASN A 126 6.90 -10.34 5.81
CA ASN A 126 5.91 -11.35 6.18
C ASN A 126 4.92 -10.81 7.20
N GLN A 127 3.65 -11.10 6.98
CA GLN A 127 2.58 -10.73 7.89
C GLN A 127 2.29 -11.86 8.88
N PRO A 128 1.77 -11.54 10.07
CA PRO A 128 1.31 -12.57 11.00
C PRO A 128 0.26 -13.47 10.33
N SER A 129 0.46 -14.76 10.41
CA SER A 129 -0.48 -15.76 9.87
C SER A 129 -0.80 -16.82 10.92
N THR A 130 -2.00 -17.37 10.85
CA THR A 130 -2.38 -18.52 11.65
C THR A 130 -1.83 -19.78 11.01
N PRO A 131 -1.20 -20.70 11.76
CA PRO A 131 -0.74 -21.96 11.22
C PRO A 131 -1.86 -22.71 10.47
N GLY A 132 -1.55 -23.21 9.28
CA GLY A 132 -2.52 -23.93 8.42
C GLY A 132 -3.41 -23.04 7.56
N MET A 133 -3.36 -21.71 7.70
CA MET A 133 -4.11 -20.79 6.85
C MET A 133 -3.28 -20.37 5.63
N MET A 134 -3.80 -20.60 4.44
CA MET A 134 -3.22 -20.06 3.21
C MET A 134 -3.50 -18.57 3.10
N CYS A 135 -2.44 -17.77 2.94
CA CYS A 135 -2.53 -16.33 2.78
C CYS A 135 -1.96 -15.91 1.42
N LEU A 136 -2.64 -14.98 0.72
CA LEU A 136 -2.26 -14.48 -0.60
C LEU A 136 -2.04 -12.96 -0.58
N GLY A 137 -1.15 -12.48 -1.46
CA GLY A 137 -0.84 -11.05 -1.61
C GLY A 137 -0.40 -10.40 -0.29
N ASP A 138 -0.86 -9.19 -0.01
CA ASP A 138 -0.50 -8.44 1.20
C ASP A 138 -0.95 -9.10 2.52
N SER A 139 -1.84 -10.10 2.46
CA SER A 139 -2.16 -10.93 3.63
C SER A 139 -1.02 -11.88 4.00
N HIS A 140 -0.15 -12.24 3.04
CA HIS A 140 1.03 -13.05 3.24
C HIS A 140 2.26 -12.19 3.54
N ALA A 141 2.54 -11.23 2.67
CA ALA A 141 3.69 -10.33 2.83
C ALA A 141 3.45 -8.98 2.15
N ILE A 142 3.82 -7.90 2.84
CA ILE A 142 3.80 -6.55 2.28
C ILE A 142 5.19 -6.25 1.71
N ILE A 143 5.28 -6.12 0.40
CA ILE A 143 6.53 -5.73 -0.26
C ILE A 143 6.72 -4.22 -0.22
N PRO A 144 7.97 -3.72 -0.28
CA PRO A 144 8.21 -2.29 -0.45
C PRO A 144 7.54 -1.79 -1.74
N PRO A 145 6.64 -0.79 -1.67
CA PRO A 145 5.89 -0.34 -2.86
C PRO A 145 6.73 0.49 -3.85
N PHE A 146 8.02 0.61 -3.61
CA PHE A 146 8.97 1.37 -4.42
C PHE A 146 8.99 0.95 -5.90
N THR A 147 8.81 -0.34 -6.17
CA THR A 147 8.83 -0.91 -7.53
C THR A 147 7.47 -0.94 -8.22
N GLY A 148 6.39 -0.65 -7.48
CA GLY A 148 5.01 -0.72 -7.99
C GLY A 148 4.46 -2.13 -8.22
N ASN A 149 5.17 -3.18 -7.79
CA ASN A 149 4.85 -4.58 -8.13
C ASN A 149 3.85 -5.26 -7.18
N GLY A 150 3.27 -4.55 -6.19
CA GLY A 150 2.42 -5.16 -5.17
C GLY A 150 1.22 -5.93 -5.75
N MET A 151 0.50 -5.33 -6.70
CA MET A 151 -0.65 -5.99 -7.34
C MET A 151 -0.21 -7.18 -8.22
N THR A 152 0.86 -7.03 -8.98
CA THR A 152 1.41 -8.12 -9.81
C THR A 152 1.75 -9.33 -8.94
N MET A 153 2.49 -9.14 -7.85
CA MET A 153 2.85 -10.21 -6.93
C MET A 153 1.63 -10.82 -6.22
N ALA A 154 0.59 -10.04 -5.96
CA ALA A 154 -0.66 -10.57 -5.42
C ALA A 154 -1.35 -11.51 -6.42
N PHE A 155 -1.41 -11.15 -7.71
CA PHE A 155 -1.96 -12.01 -8.76
C PHE A 155 -1.09 -13.27 -8.98
N GLU A 156 0.22 -13.12 -9.04
CA GLU A 156 1.15 -14.25 -9.14
C GLU A 156 0.99 -15.22 -7.95
N SER A 157 0.82 -14.70 -6.74
CA SER A 157 0.58 -15.56 -5.58
C SER A 157 -0.71 -16.36 -5.68
N ALA A 158 -1.75 -15.79 -6.29
CA ALA A 158 -3.01 -16.49 -6.55
C ALA A 158 -2.84 -17.56 -7.65
N GLU A 159 -2.09 -17.25 -8.70
CA GLU A 159 -1.78 -18.20 -9.78
C GLU A 159 -0.99 -19.41 -9.26
N ILE A 160 0.02 -19.20 -8.43
CA ILE A 160 0.81 -20.25 -7.79
C ILE A 160 -0.06 -21.12 -6.86
N ALA A 161 -0.99 -20.50 -6.13
CA ALA A 161 -1.87 -21.23 -5.22
C ALA A 161 -2.94 -22.08 -5.94
N LEU A 162 -3.35 -21.69 -7.14
CA LEU A 162 -4.49 -22.29 -7.85
C LEU A 162 -4.40 -23.81 -8.03
N PRO A 163 -3.28 -24.42 -8.49
CA PRO A 163 -3.17 -25.87 -8.60
C PRO A 163 -3.39 -26.59 -7.26
N HIS A 164 -2.86 -26.02 -6.18
CA HIS A 164 -3.00 -26.58 -4.84
C HIS A 164 -4.44 -26.49 -4.33
N LEU A 165 -5.14 -25.39 -4.62
CA LEU A 165 -6.53 -25.22 -4.26
C LEU A 165 -7.44 -26.17 -5.03
N ILE A 166 -7.16 -26.40 -6.31
CA ILE A 166 -7.89 -27.37 -7.14
C ILE A 166 -7.67 -28.77 -6.60
N ALA A 167 -6.43 -29.17 -6.30
CA ALA A 167 -6.11 -30.47 -5.75
C ALA A 167 -6.79 -30.70 -4.39
N TYR A 168 -6.80 -29.68 -3.54
CA TYR A 168 -7.52 -29.70 -2.26
C TYR A 168 -9.02 -29.92 -2.46
N ALA A 169 -9.65 -29.17 -3.37
CA ALA A 169 -11.08 -29.27 -3.65
C ALA A 169 -11.47 -30.63 -4.27
N ALA A 170 -10.52 -31.34 -4.87
CA ALA A 170 -10.70 -32.69 -5.45
C ALA A 170 -10.32 -33.81 -4.48
N ASP A 171 -10.10 -33.54 -3.18
CA ASP A 171 -9.60 -34.50 -2.18
C ASP A 171 -8.30 -35.23 -2.60
N GLN A 172 -7.47 -34.58 -3.42
CA GLN A 172 -6.22 -35.13 -3.94
C GLN A 172 -4.98 -34.73 -3.09
N PHE A 173 -5.19 -34.08 -1.96
CA PHE A 173 -4.15 -33.82 -0.98
C PHE A 173 -4.03 -34.95 0.01
N THR A 174 -2.90 -35.66 -0.07
CA THR A 174 -2.46 -36.62 0.95
C THR A 174 -1.43 -36.00 1.87
#